data_eb39b2632d57c564eed09b3afe396503
#
_entry.id   eb39b2632d57c564eed09b3afe396503
#
_cell.length_a   1.000
_cell.length_b   1.000
_cell.length_c   1.000
_cell.angle_alpha   90.00
_cell.angle_beta   90.00
_cell.angle_gamma   90.00
#
_symmetry.space_group_name_H-M   'P 1'
#
loop_
_entity.id
_entity.type
_entity.pdbx_description
1 polymer ?
#
loop_
_entity_poly.entity_id
_entity_poly.type
_entity_poly.pdbx_seq_one_letter_code
_entity_poly.pdbx_strand_id
1 'polypeptide(L)'
;MSLFDRFKERLKSIGDGSGRIHIADPRFDDWEVVREFEDLETALAWRDALRDHGQEAELTSDWELDRFRRGDIHLQVPPGRWSEAEELLSGLDLD
;
A
#
# COMPACT_ATOMS: atom_id res chain seq x y z
N MET A 1 -10.17 -22.43 -7.87
CA MET A 1 -8.73 -22.19 -7.69
C MET A 1 -8.27 -22.75 -6.35
N SER A 2 -7.15 -23.43 -6.36
CA SER A 2 -6.65 -24.03 -5.13
C SER A 2 -5.94 -22.98 -4.26
N LEU A 3 -5.85 -23.31 -2.97
CA LEU A 3 -5.11 -22.46 -2.03
C LEU A 3 -3.65 -22.33 -2.45
N PHE A 4 -3.12 -23.39 -3.03
CA PHE A 4 -1.74 -23.40 -3.50
C PHE A 4 -1.51 -22.38 -4.60
N ASP A 5 -2.44 -22.25 -5.54
CA ASP A 5 -2.32 -21.28 -6.63
C ASP A 5 -2.31 -19.86 -6.10
N ARG A 6 -3.12 -19.57 -5.10
CA ARG A 6 -3.17 -18.25 -4.49
C ARG A 6 -1.85 -17.93 -3.76
N PHE A 7 -1.32 -18.93 -3.10
CA PHE A 7 -0.05 -18.80 -2.39
C PHE A 7 1.09 -18.53 -3.38
N LYS A 8 1.06 -19.24 -4.50
CA LYS A 8 2.07 -19.09 -5.55
C LYS A 8 2.06 -17.68 -6.13
N GLU A 9 0.87 -17.14 -6.37
CA GLU A 9 0.75 -15.78 -6.87
C GLU A 9 1.31 -14.78 -5.87
N ARG A 10 1.06 -14.99 -4.60
CA ARG A 10 1.56 -14.13 -3.55
C ARG A 10 3.09 -14.15 -3.49
N LEU A 11 3.68 -15.32 -3.59
CA LEU A 11 5.12 -15.46 -3.61
C LEU A 11 5.74 -14.76 -4.81
N LYS A 12 5.10 -14.86 -5.95
CA LYS A 12 5.55 -14.22 -7.15
C LYS A 12 5.57 -12.70 -6.99
N SER A 13 4.53 -12.14 -6.40
CA SER A 13 4.44 -10.72 -6.12
C SER A 13 5.52 -10.28 -5.14
N ILE A 14 5.77 -11.08 -4.12
CA ILE A 14 6.80 -10.78 -3.13
C ILE A 14 8.18 -10.78 -3.79
N GLY A 15 8.39 -11.70 -4.71
CA GLY A 15 9.69 -11.86 -5.36
C GLY A 15 10.13 -10.63 -6.12
N ASP A 16 9.23 -9.97 -6.81
CA ASP A 16 9.55 -8.77 -7.58
C ASP A 16 9.01 -7.49 -6.95
N GLY A 17 8.22 -7.60 -5.89
CA GLY A 17 7.63 -6.46 -5.20
C GLY A 17 6.46 -5.82 -5.92
N SER A 18 6.17 -6.21 -7.15
CA SER A 18 5.18 -5.54 -7.97
C SER A 18 3.75 -5.69 -7.48
N GLY A 19 3.44 -6.76 -6.75
CA GLY A 19 2.12 -6.97 -6.17
C GLY A 19 1.87 -6.18 -4.90
N ARG A 20 2.89 -5.52 -4.39
CA ARG A 20 2.82 -4.81 -3.11
C ARG A 20 2.71 -3.31 -3.28
N ILE A 21 3.13 -2.79 -4.42
CA ILE A 21 3.09 -1.38 -4.71
C ILE A 21 2.76 -1.21 -6.19
N HIS A 22 2.01 -0.18 -6.52
CA HIS A 22 1.62 0.13 -7.90
C HIS A 22 2.44 1.31 -8.40
N ILE A 23 3.15 1.12 -9.51
CA ILE A 23 4.02 2.15 -10.06
C ILE A 23 3.33 2.83 -11.24
N ALA A 24 3.21 4.17 -11.15
CA ALA A 24 2.63 5.01 -12.19
C ALA A 24 1.30 4.45 -12.73
N ASP A 25 0.45 3.96 -11.83
CA ASP A 25 -0.79 3.30 -12.19
C ASP A 25 -1.93 4.30 -12.20
N PRO A 26 -2.52 4.59 -13.37
CA PRO A 26 -3.58 5.60 -13.46
C PRO A 26 -4.87 5.23 -12.73
N ARG A 27 -5.04 3.97 -12.33
CA ARG A 27 -6.22 3.58 -11.56
C ARG A 27 -6.32 4.30 -10.22
N PHE A 28 -5.22 4.83 -9.72
CA PHE A 28 -5.17 5.48 -8.42
C PHE A 28 -5.02 6.99 -8.51
N ASP A 29 -5.19 7.56 -9.72
CA ASP A 29 -5.01 8.99 -9.90
C ASP A 29 -5.98 9.83 -9.08
N ASP A 30 -7.19 9.34 -8.87
CA ASP A 30 -8.20 10.05 -8.08
C ASP A 30 -8.31 9.51 -6.64
N TRP A 31 -7.47 8.58 -6.27
CA TRP A 31 -7.38 8.13 -4.88
C TRP A 31 -6.64 9.19 -4.06
N GLU A 32 -6.93 9.24 -2.76
CA GLU A 32 -6.39 10.28 -1.89
C GLU A 32 -5.22 9.78 -1.08
N VAL A 33 -4.16 10.58 -1.03
CA VAL A 33 -2.95 10.25 -0.27
C VAL A 33 -3.16 10.62 1.19
N VAL A 34 -3.01 9.64 2.07
CA VAL A 34 -3.14 9.86 3.51
C VAL A 34 -1.80 9.91 4.22
N ARG A 35 -0.78 9.25 3.68
CA ARG A 35 0.59 9.27 4.23
C ARG A 35 1.59 9.05 3.11
N GLU A 36 2.81 9.47 3.38
CA GLU A 36 3.93 9.25 2.46
C GLU A 36 5.06 8.58 3.22
N PHE A 37 5.79 7.72 2.54
CA PHE A 37 6.86 6.93 3.15
C PHE A 37 8.07 6.88 2.24
N GLU A 38 9.23 6.57 2.82
CA GLU A 38 10.47 6.43 2.07
C GLU A 38 10.86 4.97 1.85
N ASP A 39 10.34 4.06 2.67
CA ASP A 39 10.65 2.65 2.50
C ASP A 39 9.39 1.80 2.44
N LEU A 40 9.48 0.72 1.66
CA LEU A 40 8.32 -0.11 1.39
C LEU A 40 7.84 -0.88 2.62
N GLU A 41 8.74 -1.35 3.45
CA GLU A 41 8.34 -2.16 4.60
C GLU A 41 7.49 -1.37 5.59
N THR A 42 7.90 -0.13 5.88
CA THR A 42 7.10 0.74 6.74
C THR A 42 5.74 1.03 6.11
N ALA A 43 5.75 1.34 4.81
CA ALA A 43 4.51 1.62 4.10
C ALA A 43 3.55 0.44 4.12
N LEU A 44 4.07 -0.76 3.95
CA LEU A 44 3.25 -1.97 3.99
C LEU A 44 2.62 -2.18 5.36
N ALA A 45 3.36 -1.89 6.42
CA ALA A 45 2.81 -2.04 7.77
C ALA A 45 1.61 -1.11 7.98
N TRP A 46 1.70 0.12 7.52
CA TRP A 46 0.59 1.08 7.61
C TRP A 46 -0.59 0.68 6.74
N ARG A 47 -0.30 0.23 5.51
CA ARG A 47 -1.37 -0.26 4.62
C ARG A 47 -2.11 -1.43 5.25
N ASP A 48 -1.37 -2.40 5.77
CA ASP A 48 -1.97 -3.59 6.34
C ASP A 48 -2.78 -3.27 7.59
N ALA A 49 -2.32 -2.30 8.38
CA ALA A 49 -3.06 -1.85 9.55
C ALA A 49 -4.42 -1.27 9.15
N LEU A 50 -4.46 -0.47 8.09
CA LEU A 50 -5.73 0.06 7.58
C LEU A 50 -6.65 -1.08 7.10
N ARG A 51 -6.09 -2.02 6.35
CA ARG A 51 -6.87 -3.15 5.84
C ARG A 51 -7.42 -4.02 6.96
N ASP A 52 -6.65 -4.21 8.02
CA ASP A 52 -7.09 -4.97 9.18
C ASP A 52 -8.28 -4.32 9.87
N HIS A 53 -8.41 -3.01 9.74
CA HIS A 53 -9.54 -2.26 10.29
C HIS A 53 -10.67 -2.09 9.28
N GLY A 54 -10.59 -2.79 8.16
CA GLY A 54 -11.66 -2.76 7.16
C GLY A 54 -11.58 -1.59 6.18
N GLN A 55 -10.49 -0.83 6.19
CA GLN A 55 -10.31 0.29 5.28
C GLN A 55 -9.47 -0.11 4.09
N GLU A 56 -10.03 0.00 2.89
CA GLU A 56 -9.30 -0.27 1.65
C GLU A 56 -8.16 0.74 1.50
N ALA A 57 -6.97 0.24 1.18
CA ALA A 57 -5.79 1.07 1.03
C ALA A 57 -4.79 0.40 0.10
N GLU A 58 -4.08 1.20 -0.68
CA GLU A 58 -3.06 0.73 -1.60
C GLU A 58 -1.82 1.62 -1.53
N LEU A 59 -0.69 1.04 -1.90
CA LEU A 59 0.55 1.80 -1.98
C LEU A 59 0.85 2.10 -3.44
N THR A 60 1.24 3.32 -3.72
CA THR A 60 1.57 3.76 -5.07
C THR A 60 2.88 4.54 -5.07
N SER A 61 3.49 4.65 -6.24
CA SER A 61 4.65 5.51 -6.46
C SER A 61 4.66 5.94 -7.91
N ASP A 62 5.23 7.09 -8.18
CA ASP A 62 5.38 7.57 -9.57
C ASP A 62 6.59 6.92 -10.23
N TRP A 63 7.52 6.40 -9.44
CA TRP A 63 8.77 5.84 -9.94
C TRP A 63 9.03 4.49 -9.27
N GLU A 64 9.77 3.64 -9.95
CA GLU A 64 10.18 2.38 -9.36
C GLU A 64 11.08 2.64 -8.15
N LEU A 65 10.96 1.79 -7.14
CA LEU A 65 11.79 1.89 -5.96
C LEU A 65 13.20 1.41 -6.28
N ASP A 66 14.17 1.88 -5.50
CA ASP A 66 15.54 1.44 -5.70
C ASP A 66 15.72 0.01 -5.21
N ARG A 67 16.95 -0.52 -5.31
CA ARG A 67 17.24 -1.90 -4.92
C ARG A 67 17.05 -2.15 -3.43
N PHE A 68 16.96 -1.10 -2.62
CA PHE A 68 16.70 -1.20 -1.19
C PHE A 68 15.23 -0.99 -0.87
N ARG A 69 14.36 -0.95 -1.88
CA ARG A 69 12.92 -0.73 -1.76
C ARG A 69 12.59 0.61 -1.16
N ARG A 70 13.37 1.62 -1.53
CA ARG A 70 13.16 2.99 -1.09
C ARG A 70 12.78 3.88 -2.25
N GLY A 71 12.00 4.89 -1.96
CA GLY A 71 11.55 5.87 -2.94
C GLY A 71 10.42 6.68 -2.37
N ASP A 72 9.68 7.33 -3.25
CA ASP A 72 8.51 8.12 -2.84
C ASP A 72 7.28 7.24 -2.88
N ILE A 73 6.83 6.80 -1.72
CA ILE A 73 5.72 5.86 -1.60
C ILE A 73 4.52 6.58 -1.00
N HIS A 74 3.38 6.46 -1.65
CA HIS A 74 2.14 7.09 -1.22
C HIS A 74 1.16 6.03 -0.74
N LEU A 75 0.61 6.22 0.46
CA LEU A 75 -0.46 5.37 0.96
C LEU A 75 -1.76 6.06 0.57
N GLN A 76 -2.52 5.43 -0.31
CA GLN A 76 -3.73 6.02 -0.87
C GLN A 76 -4.97 5.21 -0.52
N VAL A 77 -6.07 5.91 -0.38
CA VAL A 77 -7.38 5.32 -0.12
C VAL A 77 -8.36 5.80 -1.19
N PRO A 78 -9.47 5.06 -1.40
CA PRO A 78 -10.46 5.45 -2.41
C PRO A 78 -11.00 6.85 -2.19
N PRO A 79 -11.47 7.51 -3.25
CA PRO A 79 -12.06 8.84 -3.13
C PRO A 79 -13.18 8.84 -2.10
N GLY A 80 -13.20 9.85 -1.24
CA GLY A 80 -14.22 9.98 -0.21
C GLY A 80 -13.94 9.22 1.06
N ARG A 81 -12.82 8.55 1.15
CA ARG A 81 -12.45 7.75 2.34
C ARG A 81 -11.33 8.38 3.17
N TRP A 82 -10.86 9.53 2.77
CA TRP A 82 -9.73 10.17 3.43
C TRP A 82 -9.96 10.39 4.93
N SER A 83 -11.14 10.91 5.28
CA SER A 83 -11.44 11.20 6.69
C SER A 83 -11.47 9.94 7.54
N GLU A 84 -12.08 8.87 7.03
CA GLU A 84 -12.13 7.60 7.74
C GLU A 84 -10.72 7.03 7.94
N ALA A 85 -9.90 7.09 6.90
CA ALA A 85 -8.52 6.60 6.98
C ALA A 85 -7.71 7.41 7.97
N GLU A 86 -7.84 8.73 7.95
CA GLU A 86 -7.14 9.60 8.89
C GLU A 86 -7.53 9.32 10.33
N GLU A 87 -8.81 9.06 10.57
CA GLU A 87 -9.31 8.75 11.89
C GLU A 87 -8.70 7.43 12.39
N LEU A 88 -8.64 6.43 11.52
CA LEU A 88 -8.02 5.15 11.87
C LEU A 88 -6.53 5.33 12.14
N LEU A 89 -5.83 6.07 11.29
CA LEU A 89 -4.40 6.29 11.45
C LEU A 89 -4.07 7.02 12.73
N SER A 90 -4.92 7.95 13.13
CA SER A 90 -4.73 8.69 14.38
C SER A 90 -4.86 7.78 15.59
N GLY A 91 -5.67 6.73 15.48
CA GLY A 91 -5.83 5.75 16.55
C GLY A 91 -4.82 4.62 16.54
N LEU A 92 -4.01 4.54 15.47
CA LEU A 92 -2.98 3.51 15.36
C LEU A 92 -1.65 4.11 15.77
N ASP A 93 -0.97 3.45 16.69
CA ASP A 93 0.34 3.89 17.13
C ASP A 93 1.37 2.92 16.60
N LEU A 94 1.82 3.15 15.37
CA LEU A 94 2.76 2.29 14.68
C LEU A 94 4.22 2.75 14.82
N ASP A 95 4.45 3.82 15.52
CA ASP A 95 5.80 4.35 15.72
C ASP A 95 6.57 3.58 16.78
#